data_2a1cf2da3e4f33141391a8b210fed1be
#
_entry.id   2a1cf2da3e4f33141391a8b210fed1be
#
_cell.length_a   1.000
_cell.length_b   1.000
_cell.length_c   1.000
_cell.angle_alpha   90.00
_cell.angle_beta   90.00
_cell.angle_gamma   90.00
#
_symmetry.space_group_name_H-M   'P 1'
#
loop_
_entity.id
_entity.type
_entity.pdbx_description
1 polymer ?
#
loop_
_entity_poly.entity_id
_entity_poly.type
_entity_poly.pdbx_seq_one_letter_code
_entity_poly.pdbx_strand_id
1 'polypeptide(L)'
;MKAEAAEYVLKTENLTKTYGRDKAVNAVSMNVKKGDIYGFIGKNGAGKTTFMRMVAGLAVPTEGSMELFGSTELELQRKRIGTLIEEPGIYPNMTAAENLEIVRRSLGITEKNIVNDMLAFVGLEEAGRKKVKKFSMGMKQRLGLATSLLRSPDFLILDEPINGLDPSGIKEIRDLLLKLNRERQITILISSHILGELSKMATRYGIIREGSLIEEFGAEELEEKCKRCQKIVVDNTGLASNILEEKCRIRNYDVLEHNVIRIFERIDEAALINRALVTGGVELRESYLAGQDLEGYFMDLLGNAPKNSKGLGGDKNA
;
A
#
# COMPACT_ATOMS: atom_id res chain seq x y z
N MET A 1 12.58 17.18 -30.23
CA MET A 1 11.58 17.25 -29.17
C MET A 1 11.96 16.21 -28.11
N LYS A 2 12.39 16.61 -26.91
CA LYS A 2 12.51 15.69 -25.77
C LYS A 2 11.07 15.31 -25.40
N ALA A 3 10.70 14.03 -25.51
CA ALA A 3 9.43 13.55 -24.99
C ALA A 3 9.40 13.93 -23.50
N GLU A 4 8.41 14.69 -23.07
CA GLU A 4 8.14 14.90 -21.63
C GLU A 4 7.99 13.53 -21.00
N ALA A 5 8.78 13.25 -19.96
CA ALA A 5 8.71 11.96 -19.29
C ALA A 5 7.29 11.81 -18.72
N ALA A 6 6.60 10.72 -19.07
CA ALA A 6 5.25 10.46 -18.61
C ALA A 6 5.20 10.56 -17.07
N GLU A 7 4.29 11.35 -16.55
CA GLU A 7 4.09 11.53 -15.10
C GLU A 7 3.65 10.22 -14.44
N TYR A 8 2.90 9.40 -15.18
CA TYR A 8 2.35 8.12 -14.73
C TYR A 8 3.02 6.94 -15.44
N VAL A 9 3.37 5.91 -14.68
CA VAL A 9 3.86 4.63 -15.25
C VAL A 9 2.71 3.68 -15.58
N LEU A 10 1.59 3.82 -14.89
CA LEU A 10 0.35 3.08 -15.13
C LEU A 10 -0.83 4.03 -14.99
N LYS A 11 -1.72 4.01 -15.97
CA LYS A 11 -3.04 4.62 -15.92
C LYS A 11 -4.06 3.62 -16.40
N THR A 12 -5.14 3.41 -15.66
CA THR A 12 -6.26 2.54 -16.07
C THR A 12 -7.57 3.31 -16.06
N GLU A 13 -8.44 3.00 -16.97
CA GLU A 13 -9.78 3.58 -17.08
C GLU A 13 -10.81 2.45 -17.19
N ASN A 14 -11.63 2.33 -16.14
CA ASN A 14 -12.71 1.33 -16.02
C ASN A 14 -12.26 -0.11 -16.33
N LEU A 15 -11.01 -0.45 -15.94
CA LEU A 15 -10.42 -1.75 -16.25
C LEU A 15 -11.23 -2.85 -15.57
N THR A 16 -11.72 -3.82 -16.38
CA THR A 16 -12.63 -4.87 -15.92
C THR A 16 -12.15 -6.23 -16.36
N LYS A 17 -12.29 -7.24 -15.49
CA LYS A 17 -12.06 -8.65 -15.81
C LYS A 17 -13.20 -9.50 -15.28
N THR A 18 -13.87 -10.17 -16.19
CA THR A 18 -14.95 -11.11 -15.90
C THR A 18 -14.49 -12.54 -16.23
N TYR A 19 -14.75 -13.48 -15.32
CA TYR A 19 -14.59 -14.91 -15.51
C TYR A 19 -15.98 -15.57 -15.38
N GLY A 20 -16.53 -16.03 -16.51
CA GLY A 20 -17.89 -16.55 -16.51
C GLY A 20 -18.91 -15.48 -16.12
N ARG A 21 -19.50 -15.62 -14.94
CA ARG A 21 -20.46 -14.64 -14.39
C ARG A 21 -19.85 -13.71 -13.34
N ASP A 22 -18.64 -13.99 -12.87
CA ASP A 22 -18.02 -13.29 -11.77
C ASP A 22 -17.07 -12.20 -12.27
N LYS A 23 -17.29 -10.97 -11.83
CA LYS A 23 -16.39 -9.84 -12.07
C LYS A 23 -15.28 -9.84 -11.02
N ALA A 24 -14.12 -10.39 -11.36
CA ALA A 24 -12.95 -10.41 -10.48
C ALA A 24 -12.32 -9.02 -10.32
N VAL A 25 -12.42 -8.17 -11.36
CA VAL A 25 -12.08 -6.74 -11.34
C VAL A 25 -13.21 -6.00 -12.03
N ASN A 26 -13.71 -4.93 -11.43
CA ASN A 26 -14.89 -4.21 -11.88
C ASN A 26 -14.63 -2.71 -11.94
N ALA A 27 -14.46 -2.21 -13.16
CA ALA A 27 -14.30 -0.79 -13.49
C ALA A 27 -13.22 -0.06 -12.66
N VAL A 28 -12.03 -0.67 -12.50
CA VAL A 28 -10.94 -0.07 -11.75
C VAL A 28 -10.24 1.01 -12.58
N SER A 29 -10.29 2.26 -12.08
CA SER A 29 -9.55 3.40 -12.61
C SER A 29 -8.50 3.80 -11.59
N MET A 30 -7.21 3.58 -11.89
CA MET A 30 -6.08 3.75 -10.98
C MET A 30 -4.91 4.42 -11.69
N ASN A 31 -4.19 5.27 -10.96
CA ASN A 31 -3.04 6.00 -11.49
C ASN A 31 -1.81 5.77 -10.59
N VAL A 32 -0.74 5.22 -11.14
CA VAL A 32 0.56 5.04 -10.46
C VAL A 32 1.55 6.05 -11.02
N LYS A 33 2.02 6.98 -10.18
CA LYS A 33 3.01 7.98 -10.59
C LYS A 33 4.41 7.38 -10.64
N LYS A 34 5.25 7.96 -11.50
CA LYS A 34 6.67 7.60 -11.54
C LYS A 34 7.33 7.88 -10.19
N GLY A 35 8.06 6.89 -9.67
CA GLY A 35 8.73 6.97 -8.38
C GLY A 35 7.88 6.57 -7.18
N ASP A 36 6.58 6.30 -7.35
CA ASP A 36 5.74 5.80 -6.26
C ASP A 36 6.14 4.39 -5.83
N ILE A 37 5.97 4.14 -4.53
CA ILE A 37 5.71 2.80 -4.00
C ILE A 37 4.21 2.76 -3.72
N TYR A 38 3.46 2.19 -4.65
CA TYR A 38 2.00 2.13 -4.58
C TYR A 38 1.55 0.86 -3.88
N GLY A 39 0.96 1.00 -2.69
CA GLY A 39 0.38 -0.09 -1.90
C GLY A 39 -1.04 -0.42 -2.37
N PHE A 40 -1.25 -1.62 -2.90
CA PHE A 40 -2.56 -2.09 -3.36
C PHE A 40 -3.16 -3.05 -2.32
N ILE A 41 -4.14 -2.57 -1.56
CA ILE A 41 -4.66 -3.17 -0.35
C ILE A 41 -6.03 -3.78 -0.59
N GLY A 42 -6.24 -4.99 -0.08
CA GLY A 42 -7.54 -5.66 -0.14
C GLY A 42 -7.48 -7.07 0.43
N LYS A 43 -8.63 -7.60 0.82
CA LYS A 43 -8.74 -9.00 1.29
C LYS A 43 -8.31 -10.00 0.23
N ASN A 44 -8.05 -11.23 0.65
CA ASN A 44 -7.86 -12.33 -0.30
C ASN A 44 -9.12 -12.49 -1.17
N GLY A 45 -8.92 -12.64 -2.48
CA GLY A 45 -10.02 -12.67 -3.43
C GLY A 45 -10.60 -11.31 -3.85
N ALA A 46 -10.09 -10.18 -3.32
CA ALA A 46 -10.59 -8.84 -3.69
C ALA A 46 -10.28 -8.40 -5.14
N GLY A 47 -9.48 -9.17 -5.91
CA GLY A 47 -9.15 -8.87 -7.29
C GLY A 47 -7.72 -8.36 -7.52
N LYS A 48 -6.87 -8.21 -6.47
CA LYS A 48 -5.50 -7.68 -6.57
C LYS A 48 -4.65 -8.41 -7.62
N THR A 49 -4.49 -9.72 -7.45
CA THR A 49 -3.72 -10.57 -8.37
C THR A 49 -4.25 -10.51 -9.79
N THR A 50 -5.58 -10.52 -9.98
CA THR A 50 -6.21 -10.42 -11.30
C THR A 50 -5.89 -9.08 -11.97
N PHE A 51 -5.97 -7.97 -11.22
CA PHE A 51 -5.60 -6.65 -11.71
C PHE A 51 -4.11 -6.63 -12.13
N MET A 52 -3.21 -7.09 -11.27
CA MET A 52 -1.78 -7.14 -11.56
C MET A 52 -1.46 -8.01 -12.77
N ARG A 53 -2.15 -9.15 -12.95
CA ARG A 53 -2.03 -10.01 -14.14
C ARG A 53 -2.44 -9.30 -15.43
N MET A 54 -3.49 -8.47 -15.39
CA MET A 54 -3.90 -7.68 -16.55
C MET A 54 -2.83 -6.65 -16.92
N VAL A 55 -2.29 -5.93 -15.94
CA VAL A 55 -1.21 -4.95 -16.18
C VAL A 55 0.04 -5.63 -16.75
N ALA A 56 0.42 -6.77 -16.19
CA ALA A 56 1.57 -7.56 -16.64
C ALA A 56 1.37 -8.26 -18.02
N GLY A 57 0.12 -8.28 -18.56
CA GLY A 57 -0.20 -8.97 -19.80
C GLY A 57 -0.43 -10.47 -19.66
N LEU A 58 -0.55 -10.96 -18.42
CA LEU A 58 -0.86 -12.38 -18.12
C LEU A 58 -2.35 -12.68 -18.19
N ALA A 59 -3.19 -11.66 -18.24
CA ALA A 59 -4.63 -11.76 -18.44
C ALA A 59 -5.11 -10.61 -19.34
N VAL A 60 -6.00 -10.91 -20.28
CA VAL A 60 -6.61 -9.90 -21.16
C VAL A 60 -7.79 -9.26 -20.43
N PRO A 61 -7.89 -7.93 -20.34
CA PRO A 61 -9.08 -7.24 -19.83
C PRO A 61 -10.33 -7.62 -20.64
N THR A 62 -11.47 -7.63 -19.99
CA THR A 62 -12.77 -7.81 -20.66
C THR A 62 -13.31 -6.47 -21.17
N GLU A 63 -13.10 -5.39 -20.39
CA GLU A 63 -13.54 -4.02 -20.69
C GLU A 63 -12.53 -3.02 -20.12
N GLY A 64 -12.63 -1.76 -20.55
CA GLY A 64 -11.78 -0.67 -20.12
C GLY A 64 -10.47 -0.59 -20.89
N SER A 65 -9.62 0.34 -20.50
CA SER A 65 -8.34 0.61 -21.16
C SER A 65 -7.22 0.81 -20.14
N MET A 66 -5.98 0.69 -20.62
CA MET A 66 -4.81 1.06 -19.81
C MET A 66 -3.72 1.68 -20.68
N GLU A 67 -2.93 2.51 -20.05
CA GLU A 67 -1.68 3.06 -20.57
C GLU A 67 -0.52 2.65 -19.68
N LEU A 68 0.60 2.32 -20.28
CA LEU A 68 1.88 2.09 -19.60
C LEU A 68 2.87 3.13 -20.10
N PHE A 69 3.46 3.89 -19.15
CA PHE A 69 4.42 4.96 -19.46
C PHE A 69 3.88 5.97 -20.50
N GLY A 70 2.57 6.28 -20.45
CA GLY A 70 1.89 7.19 -21.35
C GLY A 70 1.65 6.63 -22.76
N SER A 71 1.71 5.31 -22.96
CA SER A 71 1.53 4.64 -24.25
C SER A 71 0.49 3.52 -24.16
N THR A 72 -0.31 3.37 -25.20
CA THR A 72 -1.24 2.26 -25.41
C THR A 72 -0.59 1.05 -26.13
N GLU A 73 0.66 1.18 -26.60
CA GLU A 73 1.43 0.06 -27.16
C GLU A 73 1.97 -0.84 -26.04
N LEU A 74 1.08 -1.54 -25.37
CA LEU A 74 1.35 -2.24 -24.12
C LEU A 74 2.46 -3.30 -24.23
N GLU A 75 2.53 -4.05 -25.32
CA GLU A 75 3.52 -5.13 -25.53
C GLU A 75 4.96 -4.57 -25.51
N LEU A 76 5.16 -3.40 -26.08
CA LEU A 76 6.47 -2.75 -26.07
C LEU A 76 6.82 -2.26 -24.66
N GLN A 77 5.86 -1.64 -23.99
CA GLN A 77 6.08 -1.06 -22.66
C GLN A 77 6.24 -2.13 -21.57
N ARG A 78 5.61 -3.30 -21.71
CA ARG A 78 5.77 -4.43 -20.77
C ARG A 78 7.20 -4.95 -20.69
N LYS A 79 8.04 -4.69 -21.68
CA LYS A 79 9.48 -5.01 -21.60
C LYS A 79 10.21 -4.23 -20.51
N ARG A 80 9.62 -3.13 -20.01
CA ARG A 80 10.13 -2.27 -18.94
C ARG A 80 9.55 -2.63 -17.57
N ILE A 81 8.74 -3.70 -17.50
CA ILE A 81 8.09 -4.16 -16.27
C ILE A 81 8.80 -5.41 -15.77
N GLY A 82 9.15 -5.43 -14.49
CA GLY A 82 9.52 -6.63 -13.75
C GLY A 82 8.33 -7.12 -12.94
N THR A 83 8.12 -8.43 -12.88
CA THR A 83 6.96 -9.00 -12.15
C THR A 83 7.36 -10.12 -11.22
N LEU A 84 6.72 -10.12 -10.04
CA LEU A 84 6.69 -11.25 -9.13
C LEU A 84 5.22 -11.41 -8.70
N ILE A 85 4.49 -12.22 -9.47
CA ILE A 85 3.06 -12.46 -9.28
C ILE A 85 2.90 -13.94 -8.92
N GLU A 86 2.29 -14.19 -7.75
CA GLU A 86 2.20 -15.52 -7.13
C GLU A 86 3.58 -16.09 -6.74
N GLU A 87 3.77 -17.41 -6.88
CA GLU A 87 5.05 -18.02 -6.57
C GLU A 87 6.10 -17.73 -7.63
N PRO A 88 7.36 -17.47 -7.23
CA PRO A 88 8.44 -17.30 -8.18
C PRO A 88 8.59 -18.55 -9.07
N GLY A 89 8.61 -18.38 -10.38
CA GLY A 89 8.86 -19.44 -11.34
C GLY A 89 10.34 -19.89 -11.30
N ILE A 90 10.69 -20.68 -10.29
CA ILE A 90 12.08 -21.14 -10.05
C ILE A 90 12.23 -22.65 -10.21
N TYR A 91 13.39 -23.07 -10.68
CA TYR A 91 13.77 -24.47 -10.82
C TYR A 91 14.36 -25.01 -9.51
N PRO A 92 13.61 -25.82 -8.73
CA PRO A 92 13.99 -26.18 -7.36
C PRO A 92 15.26 -27.04 -7.26
N ASN A 93 15.60 -27.76 -8.31
CA ASN A 93 16.79 -28.62 -8.39
C ASN A 93 18.06 -27.91 -8.90
N MET A 94 17.97 -26.62 -9.19
CA MET A 94 19.06 -25.76 -9.61
C MET A 94 19.52 -24.84 -8.47
N THR A 95 20.72 -24.26 -8.60
CA THR A 95 21.22 -23.20 -7.73
C THR A 95 20.55 -21.86 -8.08
N ALA A 96 20.72 -20.83 -7.25
CA ALA A 96 20.25 -19.47 -7.58
C ALA A 96 20.90 -18.94 -8.85
N ALA A 97 22.22 -19.12 -9.00
CA ALA A 97 22.95 -18.69 -10.21
C ALA A 97 22.44 -19.38 -11.48
N GLU A 98 22.22 -20.70 -11.43
CA GLU A 98 21.67 -21.45 -12.56
C GLU A 98 20.27 -20.97 -12.95
N ASN A 99 19.41 -20.66 -11.97
CA ASN A 99 18.07 -20.08 -12.22
C ASN A 99 18.16 -18.73 -12.93
N LEU A 100 18.96 -17.80 -12.41
CA LEU A 100 19.15 -16.49 -13.04
C LEU A 100 19.78 -16.58 -14.42
N GLU A 101 20.72 -17.52 -14.63
CA GLU A 101 21.37 -17.72 -15.92
C GLU A 101 20.38 -18.19 -17.00
N ILE A 102 19.41 -19.06 -16.67
CA ILE A 102 18.34 -19.45 -17.59
C ILE A 102 17.54 -18.23 -18.00
N VAL A 103 17.10 -17.42 -17.04
CA VAL A 103 16.31 -16.24 -17.32
C VAL A 103 17.11 -15.21 -18.12
N ARG A 104 18.36 -14.95 -17.74
CA ARG A 104 19.27 -14.07 -18.47
C ARG A 104 19.34 -14.44 -19.96
N ARG A 105 19.53 -15.74 -20.25
CA ARG A 105 19.60 -16.26 -21.63
C ARG A 105 18.26 -16.12 -22.36
N SER A 106 17.15 -16.44 -21.72
CA SER A 106 15.82 -16.32 -22.31
C SER A 106 15.47 -14.87 -22.67
N LEU A 107 16.01 -13.92 -21.91
CA LEU A 107 15.86 -12.48 -22.13
C LEU A 107 16.84 -11.91 -23.16
N GLY A 108 17.81 -12.71 -23.67
CA GLY A 108 18.83 -12.26 -24.61
C GLY A 108 19.87 -11.31 -24.02
N ILE A 109 20.04 -11.29 -22.69
CA ILE A 109 21.00 -10.42 -22.00
C ILE A 109 22.41 -11.01 -22.20
N THR A 110 23.30 -10.24 -22.79
CA THR A 110 24.68 -10.69 -23.11
C THR A 110 25.64 -10.57 -21.94
N GLU A 111 25.39 -9.66 -21.01
CA GLU A 111 26.21 -9.38 -19.83
C GLU A 111 26.17 -10.55 -18.84
N LYS A 112 27.29 -11.30 -18.73
CA LYS A 112 27.36 -12.46 -17.84
C LYS A 112 27.46 -12.08 -16.36
N ASN A 113 28.09 -10.97 -16.05
CA ASN A 113 28.30 -10.53 -14.67
C ASN A 113 26.99 -10.14 -13.96
N ILE A 114 25.95 -9.79 -14.71
CA ILE A 114 24.65 -9.39 -14.17
C ILE A 114 24.05 -10.43 -13.21
N VAL A 115 24.33 -11.72 -13.42
CA VAL A 115 23.88 -12.79 -12.51
C VAL A 115 24.50 -12.65 -11.13
N ASN A 116 25.81 -12.45 -11.05
CA ASN A 116 26.53 -12.26 -9.79
C ASN A 116 26.12 -10.95 -9.12
N ASP A 117 25.99 -9.88 -9.90
CA ASP A 117 25.54 -8.56 -9.42
C ASP A 117 24.15 -8.63 -8.82
N MET A 118 23.23 -9.37 -9.45
CA MET A 118 21.88 -9.57 -8.91
C MET A 118 21.87 -10.43 -7.67
N LEU A 119 22.69 -11.50 -7.61
CA LEU A 119 22.81 -12.33 -6.40
C LEU A 119 23.34 -11.52 -5.23
N ALA A 120 24.38 -10.72 -5.44
CA ALA A 120 24.93 -9.82 -4.43
C ALA A 120 23.88 -8.77 -4.00
N PHE A 121 23.19 -8.17 -4.98
CA PHE A 121 22.17 -7.14 -4.70
C PHE A 121 21.05 -7.64 -3.79
N VAL A 122 20.59 -8.91 -3.98
CA VAL A 122 19.53 -9.51 -3.15
C VAL A 122 20.07 -10.30 -1.95
N GLY A 123 21.39 -10.27 -1.67
CA GLY A 123 22.02 -10.96 -0.56
C GLY A 123 21.95 -12.50 -0.67
N LEU A 124 22.16 -13.02 -1.86
CA LEU A 124 22.20 -14.47 -2.15
C LEU A 124 23.55 -14.94 -2.67
N GLU A 125 24.60 -14.11 -2.64
CA GLU A 125 25.96 -14.44 -3.09
C GLU A 125 26.54 -15.64 -2.34
N GLU A 126 26.28 -15.74 -1.04
CA GLU A 126 26.78 -16.83 -0.20
C GLU A 126 25.97 -18.14 -0.35
N ALA A 127 24.84 -18.11 -1.07
CA ALA A 127 24.05 -19.31 -1.29
C ALA A 127 24.80 -20.38 -2.10
N GLY A 128 25.81 -19.96 -2.88
CA GLY A 128 26.78 -20.82 -3.55
C GLY A 128 26.11 -21.96 -4.36
N ARG A 129 26.53 -23.20 -4.04
CA ARG A 129 26.03 -24.43 -4.70
C ARG A 129 24.75 -25.00 -4.08
N LYS A 130 24.14 -24.31 -3.09
CA LYS A 130 22.89 -24.76 -2.46
C LYS A 130 21.74 -24.76 -3.48
N LYS A 131 21.04 -25.88 -3.60
CA LYS A 131 19.88 -25.99 -4.49
C LYS A 131 18.68 -25.24 -3.91
N VAL A 132 17.88 -24.59 -4.78
CA VAL A 132 16.75 -23.74 -4.39
C VAL A 132 15.67 -24.49 -3.60
N LYS A 133 15.51 -25.80 -3.78
CA LYS A 133 14.62 -26.62 -2.93
C LYS A 133 14.96 -26.59 -1.44
N LYS A 134 16.20 -26.24 -1.08
CA LYS A 134 16.66 -26.11 0.30
C LYS A 134 16.64 -24.65 0.80
N PHE A 135 16.12 -23.70 -0.01
CA PHE A 135 16.00 -22.31 0.38
C PHE A 135 14.86 -22.10 1.35
N SER A 136 15.03 -21.14 2.26
CA SER A 136 13.90 -20.59 3.02
C SER A 136 12.94 -19.84 2.10
N MET A 137 11.73 -19.54 2.57
CA MET A 137 10.78 -18.74 1.82
C MET A 137 11.39 -17.38 1.45
N GLY A 138 12.04 -16.68 2.38
CA GLY A 138 12.71 -15.40 2.13
C GLY A 138 13.81 -15.50 1.07
N MET A 139 14.62 -16.57 1.06
CA MET A 139 15.60 -16.79 0.00
C MET A 139 14.93 -17.00 -1.37
N LYS A 140 13.81 -17.70 -1.42
CA LYS A 140 13.04 -17.89 -2.68
C LYS A 140 12.44 -16.56 -3.18
N GLN A 141 11.88 -15.76 -2.28
CA GLN A 141 11.36 -14.43 -2.62
C GLN A 141 12.47 -13.50 -3.14
N ARG A 142 13.63 -13.48 -2.48
CA ARG A 142 14.78 -12.70 -2.96
C ARG A 142 15.26 -13.17 -4.33
N LEU A 143 15.26 -14.46 -4.61
CA LEU A 143 15.57 -14.99 -5.95
C LEU A 143 14.52 -14.58 -6.99
N GLY A 144 13.24 -14.60 -6.65
CA GLY A 144 12.16 -14.10 -7.50
C GLY A 144 12.32 -12.61 -7.82
N LEU A 145 12.67 -11.79 -6.82
CA LEU A 145 12.99 -10.38 -7.02
C LEU A 145 14.22 -10.20 -7.94
N ALA A 146 15.30 -10.97 -7.72
CA ALA A 146 16.46 -10.93 -8.61
C ALA A 146 16.08 -11.24 -10.06
N THR A 147 15.21 -12.22 -10.26
CA THR A 147 14.68 -12.58 -11.58
C THR A 147 13.93 -11.42 -12.23
N SER A 148 13.05 -10.74 -11.49
CA SER A 148 12.26 -9.61 -11.97
C SER A 148 13.11 -8.38 -12.32
N LEU A 149 14.30 -8.28 -11.73
CA LEU A 149 15.23 -7.15 -11.89
C LEU A 149 16.24 -7.32 -13.04
N LEU A 150 16.39 -8.51 -13.60
CA LEU A 150 17.42 -8.80 -14.61
C LEU A 150 17.40 -7.86 -15.85
N ARG A 151 16.23 -7.35 -16.22
CA ARG A 151 16.06 -6.38 -17.33
C ARG A 151 16.22 -4.93 -16.90
N SER A 152 16.59 -4.65 -15.68
CA SER A 152 16.60 -3.28 -15.12
C SER A 152 15.27 -2.54 -15.38
N PRO A 153 14.14 -3.05 -14.85
CA PRO A 153 12.82 -2.50 -15.14
C PRO A 153 12.66 -1.10 -14.55
N ASP A 154 11.80 -0.29 -15.17
CA ASP A 154 11.36 1.00 -14.63
C ASP A 154 10.18 0.86 -13.66
N PHE A 155 9.45 -0.27 -13.76
CA PHE A 155 8.26 -0.56 -12.96
C PHE A 155 8.27 -2.01 -12.46
N LEU A 156 8.06 -2.22 -11.15
CA LEU A 156 7.93 -3.53 -10.52
C LEU A 156 6.49 -3.76 -10.07
N ILE A 157 5.99 -4.96 -10.37
CA ILE A 157 4.67 -5.44 -9.90
C ILE A 157 4.91 -6.65 -8.99
N LEU A 158 4.57 -6.51 -7.71
CA LEU A 158 4.87 -7.49 -6.67
C LEU A 158 3.57 -7.90 -5.96
N ASP A 159 3.16 -9.15 -6.16
CA ASP A 159 1.96 -9.69 -5.52
C ASP A 159 2.35 -10.43 -4.23
N GLU A 160 1.96 -9.87 -3.08
CA GLU A 160 2.19 -10.41 -1.74
C GLU A 160 3.66 -10.83 -1.46
N PRO A 161 4.69 -10.01 -1.78
CA PRO A 161 6.10 -10.44 -1.76
C PRO A 161 6.65 -10.71 -0.36
N ILE A 162 5.96 -10.27 0.69
CA ILE A 162 6.36 -10.45 2.11
C ILE A 162 5.51 -11.51 2.83
N ASN A 163 4.54 -12.12 2.13
CA ASN A 163 3.65 -13.10 2.74
C ASN A 163 4.40 -14.38 3.15
N GLY A 164 4.12 -14.87 4.35
CA GLY A 164 4.74 -16.11 4.87
C GLY A 164 6.20 -15.99 5.28
N LEU A 165 6.75 -14.77 5.33
CA LEU A 165 8.09 -14.53 5.84
C LEU A 165 8.09 -14.29 7.35
N ASP A 166 9.20 -14.63 7.99
CA ASP A 166 9.48 -14.22 9.36
C ASP A 166 9.78 -12.70 9.44
N PRO A 167 9.74 -12.08 10.63
CA PRO A 167 9.98 -10.64 10.77
C PRO A 167 11.31 -10.14 10.20
N SER A 168 12.36 -10.97 10.24
CA SER A 168 13.65 -10.62 9.64
C SER A 168 13.56 -10.57 8.12
N GLY A 169 12.95 -11.59 7.50
CA GLY A 169 12.74 -11.67 6.06
C GLY A 169 11.86 -10.55 5.53
N ILE A 170 10.82 -10.17 6.27
CA ILE A 170 9.97 -9.01 5.94
C ILE A 170 10.81 -7.73 5.89
N LYS A 171 11.64 -7.49 6.93
CA LYS A 171 12.51 -6.32 7.00
C LYS A 171 13.50 -6.31 5.83
N GLU A 172 14.14 -7.43 5.52
CA GLU A 172 15.11 -7.53 4.42
C GLU A 172 14.46 -7.18 3.06
N ILE A 173 13.28 -7.74 2.77
CA ILE A 173 12.56 -7.43 1.53
C ILE A 173 12.14 -5.95 1.49
N ARG A 174 11.61 -5.41 2.58
CA ARG A 174 11.24 -3.99 2.66
C ARG A 174 12.42 -3.07 2.39
N ASP A 175 13.55 -3.31 3.06
CA ASP A 175 14.75 -2.48 2.92
C ASP A 175 15.30 -2.56 1.48
N LEU A 176 15.20 -3.74 0.84
CA LEU A 176 15.56 -3.94 -0.57
C LEU A 176 14.65 -3.14 -1.51
N LEU A 177 13.32 -3.16 -1.30
CA LEU A 177 12.37 -2.40 -2.11
C LEU A 177 12.56 -0.89 -1.95
N LEU A 178 12.78 -0.41 -0.73
CA LEU A 178 13.11 1.00 -0.48
C LEU A 178 14.40 1.41 -1.17
N LYS A 179 15.43 0.56 -1.15
CA LYS A 179 16.70 0.80 -1.85
C LYS A 179 16.49 0.88 -3.36
N LEU A 180 15.72 -0.05 -3.96
CA LEU A 180 15.38 -0.02 -5.38
C LEU A 180 14.67 1.27 -5.78
N ASN A 181 13.69 1.70 -5.01
CA ASN A 181 12.95 2.91 -5.29
C ASN A 181 13.84 4.16 -5.17
N ARG A 182 14.62 4.31 -4.08
CA ARG A 182 15.45 5.49 -3.83
C ARG A 182 16.66 5.61 -4.74
N GLU A 183 17.42 4.52 -4.90
CA GLU A 183 18.69 4.54 -5.63
C GLU A 183 18.52 4.36 -7.14
N ARG A 184 17.54 3.56 -7.57
CA ARG A 184 17.31 3.25 -8.98
C ARG A 184 16.05 3.91 -9.55
N GLN A 185 15.30 4.66 -8.73
CA GLN A 185 14.06 5.35 -9.13
C GLN A 185 13.02 4.41 -9.76
N ILE A 186 13.01 3.14 -9.33
CA ILE A 186 12.06 2.15 -9.80
C ILE A 186 10.71 2.42 -9.13
N THR A 187 9.66 2.52 -9.93
CA THR A 187 8.28 2.59 -9.44
C THR A 187 7.83 1.20 -9.03
N ILE A 188 7.09 1.06 -7.95
CA ILE A 188 6.69 -0.24 -7.41
C ILE A 188 5.17 -0.25 -7.16
N LEU A 189 4.48 -1.25 -7.71
CA LEU A 189 3.11 -1.61 -7.33
C LEU A 189 3.19 -2.89 -6.50
N ILE A 190 2.83 -2.80 -5.23
CA ILE A 190 2.93 -3.90 -4.28
C ILE A 190 1.57 -4.21 -3.67
N SER A 191 1.11 -5.46 -3.75
CA SER A 191 -0.03 -5.90 -2.96
C SER A 191 0.42 -6.42 -1.60
N SER A 192 -0.38 -6.16 -0.59
CA SER A 192 -0.21 -6.76 0.73
C SER A 192 -1.51 -6.74 1.52
N HIS A 193 -1.66 -7.68 2.44
CA HIS A 193 -2.64 -7.66 3.50
C HIS A 193 -2.02 -7.34 4.86
N ILE A 194 -0.69 -7.19 4.94
CA ILE A 194 0.06 -6.80 6.14
C ILE A 194 0.25 -5.28 6.12
N LEU A 195 -0.73 -4.57 6.63
CA LEU A 195 -0.86 -3.11 6.54
C LEU A 195 0.28 -2.38 7.26
N GLY A 196 0.66 -2.84 8.45
CA GLY A 196 1.73 -2.24 9.24
C GLY A 196 3.12 -2.28 8.57
N GLU A 197 3.37 -3.23 7.66
CA GLU A 197 4.60 -3.25 6.88
C GLU A 197 4.50 -2.37 5.63
N LEU A 198 3.32 -2.35 4.99
CA LEU A 198 3.10 -1.53 3.82
C LEU A 198 3.20 -0.03 4.15
N SER A 199 2.68 0.38 5.32
CA SER A 199 2.74 1.78 5.79
C SER A 199 4.15 2.31 6.01
N LYS A 200 5.13 1.44 6.19
CA LYS A 200 6.54 1.83 6.37
C LYS A 200 7.27 2.12 5.05
N MET A 201 6.63 1.84 3.90
CA MET A 201 7.29 1.98 2.60
C MET A 201 6.43 2.65 1.52
N ALA A 202 5.12 2.52 1.56
CA ALA A 202 4.26 3.02 0.49
C ALA A 202 4.11 4.55 0.56
N THR A 203 4.15 5.18 -0.62
CA THR A 203 3.93 6.62 -0.80
C THR A 203 2.49 6.94 -1.16
N ARG A 204 1.78 5.96 -1.71
CA ARG A 204 0.39 6.04 -2.12
C ARG A 204 -0.32 4.70 -1.92
N TYR A 205 -1.62 4.75 -1.69
CA TYR A 205 -2.44 3.57 -1.42
C TYR A 205 -3.66 3.54 -2.31
N GLY A 206 -4.03 2.34 -2.76
CA GLY A 206 -5.33 2.05 -3.36
C GLY A 206 -5.99 0.88 -2.65
N ILE A 207 -7.25 1.06 -2.26
CA ILE A 207 -8.02 0.03 -1.56
C ILE A 207 -9.00 -0.61 -2.51
N ILE A 208 -8.87 -1.92 -2.70
CA ILE A 208 -9.78 -2.72 -3.52
C ILE A 208 -10.66 -3.63 -2.64
N ARG A 209 -11.95 -3.62 -2.93
CA ARG A 209 -12.95 -4.50 -2.30
C ARG A 209 -13.90 -5.02 -3.37
N GLU A 210 -14.11 -6.34 -3.40
CA GLU A 210 -15.04 -7.00 -4.35
C GLU A 210 -14.82 -6.57 -5.81
N GLY A 211 -13.56 -6.49 -6.22
CA GLY A 211 -13.16 -6.13 -7.57
C GLY A 211 -13.14 -4.63 -7.88
N SER A 212 -13.63 -3.77 -6.99
CA SER A 212 -13.73 -2.32 -7.22
C SER A 212 -12.75 -1.53 -6.35
N LEU A 213 -12.13 -0.50 -6.92
CA LEU A 213 -11.31 0.45 -6.19
C LEU A 213 -12.22 1.35 -5.35
N ILE A 214 -12.08 1.27 -4.02
CA ILE A 214 -12.94 2.00 -3.07
C ILE A 214 -12.40 3.40 -2.82
N GLU A 215 -11.09 3.50 -2.60
CA GLU A 215 -10.43 4.75 -2.22
C GLU A 215 -8.96 4.74 -2.68
N GLU A 216 -8.44 5.91 -2.97
CA GLU A 216 -7.06 6.15 -3.36
C GLU A 216 -6.55 7.41 -2.67
N PHE A 217 -5.39 7.33 -1.97
CA PHE A 217 -4.83 8.46 -1.21
C PHE A 217 -3.31 8.36 -1.07
N GLY A 218 -2.67 9.49 -0.78
CA GLY A 218 -1.25 9.57 -0.45
C GLY A 218 -0.95 9.18 0.99
N ALA A 219 0.32 8.93 1.31
CA ALA A 219 0.75 8.59 2.67
C ALA A 219 0.46 9.72 3.66
N GLU A 220 0.69 10.97 3.29
CA GLU A 220 0.41 12.15 4.12
C GLU A 220 -1.10 12.28 4.45
N GLU A 221 -1.96 12.04 3.46
CA GLU A 221 -3.41 12.05 3.66
C GLU A 221 -3.86 10.93 4.60
N LEU A 222 -3.23 9.75 4.49
CA LEU A 222 -3.49 8.64 5.39
C LEU A 222 -3.08 8.96 6.83
N GLU A 223 -1.91 9.56 7.04
CA GLU A 223 -1.46 9.98 8.37
C GLU A 223 -2.45 10.97 9.01
N GLU A 224 -2.94 11.95 8.24
CA GLU A 224 -3.94 12.90 8.72
C GLU A 224 -5.29 12.22 9.04
N LYS A 225 -5.74 11.25 8.24
CA LYS A 225 -6.97 10.48 8.51
C LYS A 225 -6.85 9.59 9.75
N CYS A 226 -5.65 9.09 10.04
CA CYS A 226 -5.39 8.19 11.16
C CYS A 226 -4.95 8.93 12.44
N LYS A 227 -4.68 10.24 12.37
CA LYS A 227 -4.16 11.01 13.48
C LYS A 227 -5.11 10.99 14.67
N ARG A 228 -4.64 10.39 15.78
CA ARG A 228 -5.43 10.32 17.01
C ARG A 228 -5.61 11.71 17.58
N CYS A 229 -6.83 12.06 17.89
CA CYS A 229 -7.18 13.34 18.51
C CYS A 229 -8.36 13.18 19.46
N GLN A 230 -8.48 14.07 20.43
CA GLN A 230 -9.74 14.31 21.09
C GLN A 230 -10.55 15.29 20.23
N LYS A 231 -11.71 14.85 19.74
CA LYS A 231 -12.64 15.70 19.01
C LYS A 231 -13.71 16.20 19.94
N ILE A 232 -13.90 17.52 19.95
CA ILE A 232 -14.93 18.17 20.76
C ILE A 232 -15.81 19.05 19.86
N VAL A 233 -17.09 19.15 20.21
CA VAL A 233 -18.05 20.06 19.60
C VAL A 233 -18.49 21.02 20.70
N VAL A 234 -18.31 22.32 20.48
CA VAL A 234 -18.54 23.37 21.47
C VAL A 234 -19.50 24.43 20.93
N ASP A 235 -20.01 25.31 21.77
CA ASP A 235 -20.81 26.46 21.37
C ASP A 235 -19.95 27.63 20.88
N ASN A 236 -18.75 27.81 21.48
CA ASN A 236 -17.85 28.92 21.21
C ASN A 236 -16.38 28.44 21.09
N THR A 237 -15.91 28.31 19.84
CA THR A 237 -14.53 27.87 19.55
C THR A 237 -13.48 28.87 20.03
N GLY A 238 -13.75 30.19 19.98
CA GLY A 238 -12.80 31.22 20.43
C GLY A 238 -12.53 31.14 21.93
N LEU A 239 -13.60 30.99 22.73
CA LEU A 239 -13.48 30.82 24.19
C LEU A 239 -12.79 29.49 24.52
N ALA A 240 -13.16 28.41 23.81
CA ALA A 240 -12.54 27.10 23.97
C ALA A 240 -11.04 27.13 23.66
N SER A 241 -10.62 27.76 22.56
CA SER A 241 -9.21 27.91 22.20
C SER A 241 -8.42 28.65 23.28
N ASN A 242 -8.93 29.77 23.79
CA ASN A 242 -8.28 30.49 24.90
C ASN A 242 -8.06 29.62 26.14
N ILE A 243 -9.07 28.80 26.48
CA ILE A 243 -8.97 27.90 27.66
C ILE A 243 -7.94 26.78 27.38
N LEU A 244 -7.93 26.22 26.16
CA LEU A 244 -6.94 25.23 25.77
C LEU A 244 -5.53 25.77 25.90
N GLU A 245 -5.26 26.99 25.42
CA GLU A 245 -3.92 27.59 25.44
C GLU A 245 -3.52 28.02 26.84
N GLU A 246 -4.36 28.80 27.54
CA GLU A 246 -3.99 29.42 28.81
C GLU A 246 -4.09 28.48 30.01
N LYS A 247 -5.19 27.71 30.13
CA LYS A 247 -5.42 26.81 31.25
C LYS A 247 -4.88 25.42 31.06
N CYS A 248 -5.07 24.85 29.85
CA CYS A 248 -4.63 23.49 29.57
C CYS A 248 -3.20 23.43 28.98
N ARG A 249 -2.63 24.57 28.55
CA ARG A 249 -1.32 24.66 27.87
C ARG A 249 -1.23 23.78 26.62
N ILE A 250 -2.33 23.68 25.90
CA ILE A 250 -2.45 22.92 24.66
C ILE A 250 -2.32 23.90 23.50
N ARG A 251 -1.39 23.60 22.55
CA ARG A 251 -1.15 24.43 21.36
C ARG A 251 -1.34 23.66 20.05
N ASN A 252 -1.29 22.33 20.11
CA ASN A 252 -1.49 21.48 18.94
C ASN A 252 -2.95 21.07 18.84
N TYR A 253 -3.75 21.92 18.18
CA TYR A 253 -5.16 21.68 17.90
C TYR A 253 -5.58 22.39 16.62
N ASP A 254 -6.62 21.88 15.97
CA ASP A 254 -7.27 22.48 14.80
C ASP A 254 -8.70 22.92 15.14
N VAL A 255 -9.10 24.08 14.62
CA VAL A 255 -10.49 24.53 14.64
C VAL A 255 -11.10 24.30 13.24
N LEU A 256 -12.15 23.50 13.20
CA LEU A 256 -12.86 23.15 11.98
C LEU A 256 -14.23 23.88 11.90
N GLU A 257 -14.87 23.78 10.76
CA GLU A 257 -16.25 24.25 10.56
C GLU A 257 -17.21 23.54 11.53
N HIS A 258 -18.41 24.13 11.75
CA HIS A 258 -19.45 23.61 12.64
C HIS A 258 -19.06 23.49 14.11
N ASN A 259 -18.19 24.41 14.58
CA ASN A 259 -17.78 24.48 16.00
C ASN A 259 -17.07 23.24 16.53
N VAL A 260 -16.30 22.59 15.67
CA VAL A 260 -15.51 21.39 16.00
C VAL A 260 -14.07 21.79 16.27
N ILE A 261 -13.48 21.24 17.33
CA ILE A 261 -12.04 21.35 17.62
C ILE A 261 -11.46 19.93 17.68
N ARG A 262 -10.31 19.73 17.04
CA ARG A 262 -9.49 18.51 17.14
C ARG A 262 -8.25 18.81 17.97
N ILE A 263 -8.04 18.11 19.06
CA ILE A 263 -6.92 18.29 20.00
C ILE A 263 -5.97 17.10 19.82
N PHE A 264 -4.70 17.35 19.49
CA PHE A 264 -3.73 16.31 19.15
C PHE A 264 -2.71 16.01 20.25
N GLU A 265 -2.71 16.78 21.34
CA GLU A 265 -1.83 16.56 22.48
C GLU A 265 -2.61 16.35 23.75
N ARG A 266 -2.00 15.62 24.71
CA ARG A 266 -2.60 15.28 26.00
C ARG A 266 -3.97 14.58 25.90
N ILE A 267 -4.17 13.80 24.82
CA ILE A 267 -5.44 13.12 24.55
C ILE A 267 -5.85 12.12 25.64
N ASP A 268 -4.88 11.58 26.39
CA ASP A 268 -5.13 10.69 27.53
C ASP A 268 -5.70 11.45 28.75
N GLU A 269 -5.60 12.78 28.75
CA GLU A 269 -6.14 13.66 29.79
C GLU A 269 -7.49 14.29 29.39
N ALA A 270 -8.22 13.69 28.45
CA ALA A 270 -9.48 14.20 27.90
C ALA A 270 -10.49 14.63 29.00
N ALA A 271 -10.57 13.91 30.12
CA ALA A 271 -11.46 14.25 31.24
C ALA A 271 -11.07 15.57 31.90
N LEU A 272 -9.77 15.88 32.05
CA LEU A 272 -9.27 17.12 32.59
C LEU A 272 -9.52 18.29 31.65
N ILE A 273 -9.30 18.08 30.36
CA ILE A 273 -9.55 19.06 29.30
C ILE A 273 -11.06 19.42 29.29
N ASN A 274 -11.93 18.41 29.25
CA ASN A 274 -13.38 18.61 29.26
C ASN A 274 -13.82 19.40 30.52
N ARG A 275 -13.29 19.08 31.70
CA ARG A 275 -13.59 19.81 32.92
C ARG A 275 -13.15 21.27 32.84
N ALA A 276 -11.95 21.54 32.32
CA ALA A 276 -11.43 22.89 32.17
C ALA A 276 -12.31 23.74 31.24
N LEU A 277 -12.77 23.16 30.11
CA LEU A 277 -13.67 23.82 29.17
C LEU A 277 -15.02 24.16 29.80
N VAL A 278 -15.68 23.19 30.44
CA VAL A 278 -17.01 23.37 31.06
C VAL A 278 -16.92 24.38 32.25
N THR A 279 -15.91 24.28 33.11
CA THR A 279 -15.72 25.22 34.20
C THR A 279 -15.30 26.62 33.73
N GLY A 280 -14.76 26.70 32.49
CA GLY A 280 -14.43 27.96 31.82
C GLY A 280 -15.61 28.62 31.11
N GLY A 281 -16.81 28.01 31.17
CA GLY A 281 -18.03 28.56 30.58
C GLY A 281 -18.31 28.14 29.12
N VAL A 282 -17.61 27.12 28.64
CA VAL A 282 -17.88 26.53 27.29
C VAL A 282 -18.95 25.46 27.41
N GLU A 283 -19.98 25.51 26.60
CA GLU A 283 -20.95 24.43 26.44
C GLU A 283 -20.33 23.33 25.55
N LEU A 284 -19.95 22.22 26.19
CA LEU A 284 -19.39 21.05 25.53
C LEU A 284 -20.54 20.12 25.06
N ARG A 285 -20.82 20.07 23.77
CA ARG A 285 -21.90 19.25 23.21
C ARG A 285 -21.49 17.82 22.99
N GLU A 286 -20.28 17.63 22.47
CA GLU A 286 -19.72 16.30 22.23
C GLU A 286 -18.24 16.28 22.62
N SER A 287 -17.76 15.15 23.10
CA SER A 287 -16.35 14.89 23.33
C SER A 287 -16.07 13.39 23.18
N TYR A 288 -15.21 13.03 22.23
CA TYR A 288 -14.81 11.65 22.02
C TYR A 288 -13.38 11.58 21.44
N LEU A 289 -12.74 10.45 21.65
CA LEU A 289 -11.47 10.15 21.01
C LEU A 289 -11.75 9.76 19.55
N ALA A 290 -11.19 10.52 18.63
CA ALA A 290 -11.26 10.28 17.19
C ALA A 290 -9.87 9.91 16.68
N GLY A 291 -9.82 9.38 15.44
CA GLY A 291 -8.64 8.78 14.88
C GLY A 291 -8.48 7.34 15.34
N GLN A 292 -7.91 6.55 14.51
CA GLN A 292 -7.64 5.13 14.77
C GLN A 292 -6.24 4.84 14.24
N ASP A 293 -5.66 3.72 14.65
CA ASP A 293 -4.44 3.28 14.02
C ASP A 293 -4.70 2.91 12.55
N LEU A 294 -3.63 2.84 11.80
CA LEU A 294 -3.69 2.50 10.36
C LEU A 294 -4.46 1.21 10.12
N GLU A 295 -4.25 0.22 10.97
CA GLU A 295 -4.87 -1.08 10.82
C GLU A 295 -6.40 -1.01 11.03
N GLY A 296 -6.84 -0.28 12.05
CA GLY A 296 -8.27 0.00 12.30
C GLY A 296 -8.93 0.72 11.13
N TYR A 297 -8.29 1.77 10.59
CA TYR A 297 -8.81 2.52 9.44
C TYR A 297 -9.01 1.61 8.21
N PHE A 298 -8.02 0.79 7.89
CA PHE A 298 -8.14 -0.15 6.78
C PHE A 298 -9.19 -1.24 7.03
N MET A 299 -9.30 -1.73 8.28
CA MET A 299 -10.32 -2.73 8.64
C MET A 299 -11.74 -2.18 8.48
N ASP A 300 -11.96 -0.91 8.81
CA ASP A 300 -13.23 -0.23 8.59
C ASP A 300 -13.57 -0.11 7.10
N LEU A 301 -12.61 0.34 6.28
CA LEU A 301 -12.79 0.45 4.83
C LEU A 301 -13.03 -0.91 4.16
N LEU A 302 -12.40 -1.97 4.66
CA LEU A 302 -12.60 -3.34 4.16
C LEU A 302 -13.87 -4.01 4.71
N GLY A 303 -14.67 -3.29 5.54
CA GLY A 303 -15.96 -3.77 6.05
C GLY A 303 -15.84 -4.82 7.16
N ASN A 304 -14.76 -4.79 7.94
CA ASN A 304 -14.54 -5.67 9.10
C ASN A 304 -14.76 -4.93 10.44
N ALA A 305 -15.33 -3.71 10.45
CA ALA A 305 -15.67 -3.04 11.69
C ALA A 305 -16.57 -3.95 12.55
N PRO A 306 -16.26 -4.17 13.83
CA PRO A 306 -17.19 -4.85 14.71
C PRO A 306 -18.48 -4.03 14.71
N LYS A 307 -19.62 -4.67 14.44
CA LYS A 307 -20.96 -4.06 14.51
C LYS A 307 -21.29 -3.71 15.97
N ASN A 308 -20.63 -2.75 16.54
CA ASN A 308 -20.90 -2.18 17.86
C ASN A 308 -21.35 -0.73 17.71
N SER A 309 -22.57 -0.58 17.22
CA SER A 309 -23.45 0.55 17.55
C SER A 309 -24.89 0.19 17.23
N LYS A 310 -25.42 -0.86 17.91
CA LYS A 310 -26.84 -0.88 18.15
C LYS A 310 -27.08 0.08 19.29
N GLY A 311 -27.55 1.27 18.94
CA GLY A 311 -28.11 2.21 19.90
C GLY A 311 -29.10 1.51 20.80
N LEU A 312 -29.04 1.85 22.06
CA LEU A 312 -30.11 1.70 23.02
C LEU A 312 -31.40 2.35 22.47
N GLY A 313 -32.14 1.57 21.73
CA GLY A 313 -33.47 1.90 21.26
C GLY A 313 -34.48 1.23 22.18
N GLY A 314 -35.18 2.06 22.94
CA GLY A 314 -36.06 1.74 24.03
C GLY A 314 -37.07 0.63 23.77
N ASP A 315 -37.28 -0.09 24.83
CA ASP A 315 -38.50 -0.81 25.10
C ASP A 315 -39.70 0.14 25.00
N LYS A 316 -40.59 -0.16 24.12
CA LYS A 316 -41.98 0.28 24.19
C LYS A 316 -42.89 -0.92 23.91
N ASN A 317 -43.59 -1.20 24.99
CA ASN A 317 -44.97 -1.69 25.06
C ASN A 317 -45.21 -3.17 25.40
N ALA A 318 -45.91 -3.14 26.50
CA ALA A 318 -47.19 -3.79 26.90
C ALA A 318 -47.13 -5.28 27.07
#